data_c5f3a07aa22b479b690d3ca18a211acc
#
_entry.id   c5f3a07aa22b479b690d3ca18a211acc
#
_cell.length_a   1.000
_cell.length_b   1.000
_cell.length_c   1.000
_cell.angle_alpha   90.00
_cell.angle_beta   90.00
_cell.angle_gamma   90.00
#
_symmetry.space_group_name_H-M   'P 1'
#
loop_
_entity.id
_entity.type
_entity.pdbx_description
1 polymer ?
#
loop_
_entity_poly.entity_id
_entity_poly.type
_entity_poly.pdbx_seq_one_letter_code
_entity_poly.pdbx_strand_id
1 'polypeptide(L)' 'MSYRLGVDVGGTFTDVLLAEEGSGRTWRAKTASTPADQSAGVLTGIAKVCTEAGIDLS' A
#
# COMPACT_ATOMS: atom_id res chain seq x y z
N MET A 1 12.05 8.93 11.02
CA MET A 1 10.84 8.13 11.06
C MET A 1 10.95 6.94 10.14
N SER A 2 10.57 5.77 10.59
CA SER A 2 10.65 4.55 9.79
C SER A 2 9.27 4.04 9.46
N TYR A 3 9.11 3.54 8.25
CA TYR A 3 7.86 2.96 7.79
C TYR A 3 8.08 1.53 7.32
N ARG A 4 7.08 0.70 7.51
CA ARG A 4 7.05 -0.65 6.94
C ARG A 4 5.92 -0.74 5.94
N LEU A 5 6.21 -1.32 4.80
CA LEU A 5 5.22 -1.53 3.75
C LEU A 5 5.04 -3.02 3.54
N GLY A 6 3.80 -3.47 3.66
CA GLY A 6 3.43 -4.85 3.38
C GLY A 6 2.47 -4.89 2.21
N VAL A 7 2.63 -5.86 1.34
CA VAL A 7 1.76 -6.05 0.18
C VAL A 7 1.35 -7.51 0.12
N ASP A 8 0.05 -7.75 0.01
CA ASP A 8 -0.52 -9.09 -0.17
C ASP A 8 -1.32 -9.10 -1.46
N VAL A 9 -0.80 -9.80 -2.46
CA VAL A 9 -1.44 -9.88 -3.78
C VAL A 9 -2.29 -11.14 -3.85
N GLY A 10 -3.60 -10.96 -3.92
CA GLY A 10 -4.55 -12.04 -4.13
C GLY A 10 -5.01 -12.08 -5.59
N GLY A 11 -5.79 -13.09 -5.92
CA GLY A 11 -6.32 -13.24 -7.28
C GLY A 11 -7.34 -12.17 -7.66
N THR A 12 -8.04 -11.60 -6.68
CA THR A 12 -9.12 -10.63 -6.91
C THR A 12 -8.72 -9.24 -6.42
N PHE A 13 -8.10 -9.17 -5.25
CA PHE A 13 -7.73 -7.88 -4.64
C PHE A 13 -6.28 -7.92 -4.17
N THR A 14 -5.66 -6.75 -4.19
CA THR A 14 -4.34 -6.51 -3.62
C THR A 14 -4.49 -5.63 -2.40
N ASP A 15 -3.97 -6.08 -1.27
CA ASP A 15 -3.99 -5.33 -0.03
C ASP A 15 -2.62 -4.72 0.23
N VAL A 16 -2.59 -3.43 0.57
CA VAL A 16 -1.35 -2.72 0.90
C VAL A 16 -1.50 -2.16 2.30
N LEU A 17 -0.50 -2.41 3.12
CA LEU A 17 -0.46 -1.93 4.50
C LEU A 17 0.80 -1.11 4.70
N LEU A 18 0.64 0.12 5.19
CA LEU A 18 1.75 0.97 5.61
C LEU A 18 1.67 1.15 7.12
N ALA A 19 2.77 0.91 7.80
CA ALA A 19 2.87 1.09 9.24
C ALA A 19 3.99 2.05 9.58
N GLU A 20 3.72 2.99 10.47
CA GLU A 20 4.75 3.89 11.00
C GLU A 20 5.30 3.30 12.30
N GLU A 21 6.59 3.02 12.30
CA GLU A 21 7.26 2.52 13.49
C GLU A 21 7.43 3.64 14.50
N GLY A 22 7.16 3.34 15.75
CA GLY A 22 7.25 4.30 16.83
C GLY A 22 5.91 4.85 17.27
N SER A 23 5.01 5.20 16.35
CA SER A 23 3.68 5.71 16.70
C SER A 23 2.62 4.61 16.74
N GLY A 24 2.85 3.50 16.05
CA GLY A 24 1.87 2.44 15.90
C GLY A 24 0.77 2.76 14.90
N ARG A 25 0.87 3.87 14.16
CA ARG A 25 -0.14 4.23 13.17
C ARG A 25 -0.03 3.35 11.95
N THR A 26 -1.17 3.00 11.38
CA THR A 26 -1.23 2.18 10.18
C THR A 26 -2.24 2.74 9.19
N TRP A 27 -1.96 2.50 7.91
CA TRP A 27 -2.85 2.87 6.81
C TRP A 27 -2.99 1.65 5.91
N ARG A 28 -4.18 1.43 5.41
CA ARG A 28 -4.46 0.26 4.58
C ARG A 28 -5.22 0.68 3.34
N ALA A 29 -4.85 0.10 2.21
CA ALA A 29 -5.57 0.28 0.95
C ALA A 29 -5.83 -1.08 0.32
N LYS A 30 -6.98 -1.21 -0.31
CA LYS A 30 -7.35 -2.40 -1.05
C LYS A 30 -7.64 -1.99 -2.48
N THR A 31 -6.96 -2.63 -3.43
CA THR A 31 -7.14 -2.36 -4.85
C THR A 31 -7.47 -3.64 -5.59
N ALA A 32 -8.13 -3.52 -6.73
CA ALA A 32 -8.42 -4.67 -7.56
C ALA A 32 -7.12 -5.19 -8.18
N SER A 33 -6.91 -6.49 -8.11
CA SER A 33 -5.79 -7.13 -8.79
C SER A 33 -6.05 -7.15 -10.29
N THR A 34 -5.03 -6.83 -11.07
CA THR A 34 -5.09 -6.87 -12.53
C THR A 34 -4.26 -8.06 -13.01
N PRO A 35 -4.88 -9.18 -13.46
CA PRO A 35 -4.11 -10.37 -13.82
C PRO A 35 -3.08 -10.13 -14.90
N ALA A 36 -3.33 -9.19 -15.82
CA ALA A 36 -2.40 -8.87 -16.90
C ALA A 36 -1.23 -8.00 -16.42
N ASP A 37 -1.42 -7.21 -15.35
CA ASP A 37 -0.38 -6.32 -14.82
C ASP A 37 -0.59 -6.14 -13.32
N GLN A 38 -0.05 -7.06 -12.54
CA GLN A 38 -0.21 -7.02 -11.08
C GLN A 38 0.49 -5.82 -10.45
N SER A 39 1.54 -5.30 -11.09
CA SER A 39 2.26 -4.15 -10.55
C SER A 39 1.42 -2.88 -10.54
N ALA A 40 0.47 -2.73 -11.45
CA ALA A 40 -0.42 -1.57 -11.48
C ALA A 40 -1.27 -1.47 -10.20
N GLY A 41 -1.82 -2.59 -9.74
CA GLY A 41 -2.60 -2.62 -8.49
C GLY A 41 -1.75 -2.31 -7.28
N VAL A 42 -0.55 -2.87 -7.23
CA VAL A 42 0.40 -2.63 -6.13
C VAL A 42 0.78 -1.15 -6.06
N LEU A 43 1.17 -0.56 -7.20
CA LEU A 43 1.57 0.85 -7.23
C LEU A 43 0.42 1.77 -6.84
N THR A 44 -0.81 1.48 -7.30
CA THR A 44 -1.98 2.26 -6.92
C THR A 44 -2.23 2.18 -5.41
N GLY A 45 -2.12 0.99 -4.81
CA GLY A 45 -2.30 0.81 -3.38
C GLY A 45 -1.24 1.54 -2.57
N ILE A 46 0.01 1.46 -2.99
CA ILE A 46 1.10 2.17 -2.34
C ILE A 46 0.86 3.68 -2.39
N ALA A 47 0.48 4.21 -3.55
CA ALA A 47 0.20 5.64 -3.68
C ALA A 47 -0.94 6.08 -2.76
N LYS A 48 -1.98 5.27 -2.61
CA LYS A 48 -3.11 5.58 -1.73
C LYS A 48 -2.69 5.68 -0.27
N VAL A 49 -1.97 4.67 0.24
CA VAL A 49 -1.57 4.69 1.66
C VAL A 49 -0.57 5.80 1.93
N CYS A 50 0.32 6.09 0.99
CA CYS A 50 1.28 7.18 1.16
C CYS A 50 0.58 8.54 1.16
N THR A 51 -0.42 8.73 0.29
CA THR A 51 -1.21 9.96 0.28
C THR A 51 -1.95 10.15 1.60
N GLU A 52 -2.57 9.11 2.13
CA GLU A 52 -3.28 9.18 3.40
C GLU A 52 -2.34 9.46 4.56
N ALA A 53 -1.14 8.91 4.52
CA ALA A 53 -0.14 9.13 5.56
C ALA A 53 0.57 10.47 5.43
N GLY A 54 0.41 11.17 4.31
CA GLY A 54 1.10 12.43 4.06
C GLY A 54 2.56 12.24 3.68
N ILE A 55 2.90 11.09 3.12
CA ILE A 55 4.28 10.78 2.72
C ILE A 55 4.45 11.06 1.24
N ASP A 56 5.57 11.67 0.90
CA ASP A 56 5.97 11.89 -0.48
C ASP A 56 7.02 10.86 -0.87
N LEU A 57 6.74 10.09 -1.93
CA LEU A 57 7.63 9.05 -2.42
C LEU A 57 8.67 9.55 -3.42
N SER A 58 8.58 10.81 -3.83
CA SER A 58 9.53 11.37 -4.81
C SER A 58 10.91 11.58 -4.26
#